data_197df7dae503144cf61cf07e67f7285d
#
_entry.id   197df7dae503144cf61cf07e67f7285d
#
_cell.length_a   1.000
_cell.length_b   1.000
_cell.length_c   1.000
_cell.angle_alpha   90.00
_cell.angle_beta   90.00
_cell.angle_gamma   90.00
#
_symmetry.space_group_name_H-M   'P 1'
#
loop_
_entity.id
_entity.type
_entity.pdbx_description
1 polymer ?
#
loop_
_entity_poly.entity_id
_entity_poly.type
_entity_poly.pdbx_seq_one_letter_code
_entity_poly.pdbx_strand_id
1 'polypeptide(L)'
;MFKKVLSTTVLGISALGVMAANAAAPGVYVTGQLGYANTHMGDKTDTTNIDNNTSFHFHPNNGNDTNLSNNGLAGRIALGYQFNPNFALEAGYLRLGQEKLDGFVGKDGSDYHQAATLKLQQNVVDFLAKGIVPICDKFNLYGKAGLAYINTAVQGKTKGDETAGVPDISFDLNKATNLARHKLAPEVALGVSYDITPNVSVDTSWTHIQTIGKNRPGNIDFVAVG
;
A
#
# COMPACT_ATOMS: atom_id res chain seq x y z
N MET A 1 24.78 5.07 1.58
CA MET A 1 23.52 5.15 2.34
C MET A 1 22.70 3.84 2.32
N PHE A 2 22.65 3.09 1.24
CA PHE A 2 21.90 1.82 1.13
C PHE A 2 22.28 0.71 2.14
N LYS A 3 23.55 0.58 2.49
CA LYS A 3 24.03 -0.47 3.41
C LYS A 3 23.53 -0.32 4.87
N LYS A 4 23.24 0.90 5.32
CA LYS A 4 22.74 1.14 6.69
C LYS A 4 21.23 0.91 6.84
N VAL A 5 20.46 1.10 5.76
CA VAL A 5 19.00 0.84 5.77
C VAL A 5 18.73 -0.65 5.78
N LEU A 6 19.52 -1.44 5.04
CA LEU A 6 19.35 -2.90 4.97
C LEU A 6 19.64 -3.60 6.31
N SER A 7 20.67 -3.13 7.06
CA SER A 7 21.02 -3.73 8.35
C SER A 7 20.00 -3.46 9.46
N THR A 8 19.33 -2.31 9.42
CA THR A 8 18.30 -1.96 10.42
C THR A 8 16.98 -2.69 10.17
N THR A 9 16.67 -2.98 8.89
CA THR A 9 15.45 -3.71 8.53
C THR A 9 15.53 -5.20 8.87
N VAL A 10 16.72 -5.81 8.71
CA VAL A 10 16.94 -7.22 9.05
C VAL A 10 16.91 -7.46 10.56
N LEU A 11 17.41 -6.52 11.37
CA LEU A 11 17.36 -6.62 12.84
C LEU A 11 15.94 -6.45 13.41
N GLY A 12 15.07 -5.69 12.75
CA GLY A 12 13.66 -5.53 13.14
C GLY A 12 12.81 -6.79 12.95
N ILE A 13 13.14 -7.61 11.95
CA ILE A 13 12.44 -8.88 11.65
C ILE A 13 12.86 -9.99 12.62
N SER A 14 14.11 -10.00 13.07
CA SER A 14 14.61 -11.00 14.01
C SER A 14 14.03 -10.89 15.43
N ALA A 15 13.53 -9.72 15.84
CA ALA A 15 12.91 -9.53 17.16
C ALA A 15 11.44 -10.01 17.23
N LEU A 16 10.76 -10.17 16.08
CA LEU A 16 9.41 -10.74 16.00
C LEU A 16 9.41 -12.28 15.91
N GLY A 17 10.57 -12.89 15.74
CA GLY A 17 10.76 -14.33 15.54
C GLY A 17 10.58 -15.22 16.78
N VAL A 18 10.09 -14.70 17.92
CA VAL A 18 10.00 -15.48 19.17
C VAL A 18 8.58 -16.01 19.45
N MET A 19 7.62 -15.73 18.60
CA MET A 19 6.33 -16.45 18.66
C MET A 19 6.31 -17.54 17.59
N ALA A 20 7.02 -18.62 17.88
CA ALA A 20 7.08 -19.81 17.07
C ALA A 20 5.70 -20.47 16.98
N ALA A 21 4.99 -20.23 15.90
CA ALA A 21 3.84 -21.04 15.57
C ALA A 21 4.30 -22.23 14.73
N ASN A 22 4.02 -23.44 15.18
CA ASN A 22 4.15 -24.65 14.37
C ASN A 22 3.36 -24.46 13.08
N ALA A 23 4.03 -24.51 11.92
CA ALA A 23 3.35 -24.35 10.63
C ALA A 23 2.31 -25.44 10.35
N ALA A 24 2.35 -26.57 11.08
CA ALA A 24 1.42 -27.68 10.95
C ALA A 24 0.52 -27.90 12.19
N ALA A 25 0.75 -27.26 13.32
CA ALA A 25 -0.05 -27.41 14.53
C ALA A 25 -1.05 -26.25 14.67
N PRO A 26 -2.26 -26.48 15.22
CA PRO A 26 -3.18 -25.41 15.57
C PRO A 26 -2.51 -24.38 16.48
N GLY A 27 -2.63 -23.10 16.16
CA GLY A 27 -1.99 -22.07 16.97
C GLY A 27 -1.93 -20.70 16.30
N VAL A 28 -1.41 -19.75 17.07
CA VAL A 28 -1.19 -18.37 16.62
C VAL A 28 0.13 -18.29 15.86
N TYR A 29 0.14 -17.54 14.76
CA TYR A 29 1.35 -17.24 14.01
C TYR A 29 1.39 -15.78 13.56
N VAL A 30 2.58 -15.30 13.26
CA VAL A 30 2.83 -13.96 12.70
C VAL A 30 3.52 -14.11 11.35
N THR A 31 3.07 -13.33 10.38
CA THR A 31 3.69 -13.24 9.06
C THR A 31 4.16 -11.82 8.80
N GLY A 32 5.39 -11.65 8.34
CA GLY A 32 5.93 -10.39 7.83
C GLY A 32 6.30 -10.57 6.37
N GLN A 33 5.80 -9.70 5.49
CA GLN A 33 6.04 -9.78 4.04
C GLN A 33 6.56 -8.45 3.51
N LEU A 34 7.57 -8.53 2.64
CA LEU A 34 8.09 -7.38 1.91
C LEU A 34 7.99 -7.66 0.41
N GLY A 35 7.58 -6.66 -0.35
CA GLY A 35 7.38 -6.85 -1.77
C GLY A 35 7.15 -5.56 -2.53
N TYR A 36 6.60 -5.72 -3.71
CA TYR A 36 6.26 -4.63 -4.61
C TYR A 36 4.75 -4.60 -4.83
N ALA A 37 4.16 -3.44 -4.63
CA ALA A 37 2.74 -3.19 -4.90
C ALA A 37 2.59 -2.33 -6.15
N ASN A 38 1.56 -2.63 -6.92
CA ASN A 38 1.13 -1.86 -8.08
C ASN A 38 -0.34 -1.47 -7.89
N THR A 39 -0.61 -0.16 -7.88
CA THR A 39 -1.97 0.36 -7.78
C THR A 39 -2.42 0.89 -9.13
N HIS A 40 -3.38 0.22 -9.74
CA HIS A 40 -3.94 0.59 -11.04
C HIS A 40 -4.96 1.73 -10.87
N MET A 41 -4.48 2.95 -10.66
CA MET A 41 -5.39 4.10 -10.45
C MET A 41 -6.04 4.58 -11.76
N GLY A 42 -5.43 4.29 -12.93
CA GLY A 42 -5.96 4.67 -14.25
C GLY A 42 -6.21 6.19 -14.38
N ASP A 43 -6.76 6.63 -15.47
CA ASP A 43 -7.06 8.05 -15.81
C ASP A 43 -8.07 8.78 -14.89
N LYS A 44 -8.24 8.30 -13.65
CA LYS A 44 -9.30 8.80 -12.75
C LYS A 44 -8.85 9.92 -11.82
N THR A 45 -7.58 10.23 -11.81
CA THR A 45 -7.03 11.33 -11.02
C THR A 45 -6.73 12.49 -11.95
N ASP A 46 -7.78 13.18 -12.40
CA ASP A 46 -7.60 14.48 -13.03
C ASP A 46 -7.21 15.47 -11.94
N THR A 47 -5.89 15.60 -11.72
CA THR A 47 -5.29 16.50 -10.71
C THR A 47 -5.18 17.94 -11.21
N THR A 48 -5.66 18.21 -12.43
CA THR A 48 -5.56 19.54 -13.03
C THR A 48 -6.40 20.58 -12.28
N ASN A 49 -7.52 20.18 -11.66
CA ASN A 49 -8.38 21.11 -10.90
C ASN A 49 -8.26 20.86 -9.39
N ILE A 50 -7.54 21.75 -8.68
CA ILE A 50 -7.38 21.68 -7.22
C ILE A 50 -8.65 22.13 -6.48
N ASP A 51 -9.44 23.02 -7.10
CA ASP A 51 -10.70 23.51 -6.55
C ASP A 51 -11.67 23.82 -7.71
N ASN A 52 -12.91 23.29 -7.62
CA ASN A 52 -13.96 23.54 -8.59
C ASN A 52 -14.42 25.01 -8.66
N ASN A 53 -13.94 25.86 -7.77
CA ASN A 53 -14.36 27.27 -7.64
C ASN A 53 -13.21 28.28 -7.84
N THR A 54 -11.97 27.83 -8.01
CA THR A 54 -10.81 28.69 -8.25
C THR A 54 -10.05 28.20 -9.47
N SER A 55 -9.59 29.11 -10.31
CA SER A 55 -8.79 28.82 -11.51
C SER A 55 -7.35 28.38 -11.20
N PHE A 56 -7.16 27.60 -10.12
CA PHE A 56 -5.85 27.04 -9.76
C PHE A 56 -5.70 25.63 -10.33
N HIS A 57 -4.65 25.43 -11.11
CA HIS A 57 -4.33 24.16 -11.75
C HIS A 57 -2.98 23.66 -11.26
N PHE A 58 -2.87 22.34 -11.05
CA PHE A 58 -1.61 21.69 -10.78
C PHE A 58 -0.96 21.25 -12.10
N HIS A 59 0.29 21.66 -12.30
CA HIS A 59 1.10 21.30 -13.45
C HIS A 59 2.27 20.42 -13.00
N PRO A 60 2.32 19.12 -13.36
CA PRO A 60 3.43 18.26 -13.01
C PRO A 60 4.71 18.66 -13.77
N ASN A 61 5.88 18.52 -13.13
CA ASN A 61 7.17 18.85 -13.73
C ASN A 61 7.56 17.91 -14.89
N ASN A 62 6.98 16.71 -14.96
CA ASN A 62 7.30 15.68 -15.95
C ASN A 62 6.31 15.64 -17.13
N GLY A 63 5.85 16.76 -17.64
CA GLY A 63 4.91 16.80 -18.75
C GLY A 63 3.50 16.35 -18.37
N ASN A 64 2.74 15.79 -19.32
CA ASN A 64 1.31 15.48 -19.14
C ASN A 64 0.98 14.28 -18.22
N ASP A 65 1.93 13.80 -17.40
CA ASP A 65 1.73 12.64 -16.54
C ASP A 65 1.08 13.09 -15.23
N THR A 66 -0.25 13.26 -15.26
CA THR A 66 -1.08 13.59 -14.10
C THR A 66 -1.51 12.34 -13.31
N ASN A 67 -1.03 11.16 -13.69
CA ASN A 67 -1.43 9.90 -13.08
C ASN A 67 -0.71 9.66 -11.73
N LEU A 68 -1.45 9.83 -10.65
CA LEU A 68 -1.04 9.38 -9.32
C LEU A 68 -1.19 7.85 -9.24
N SER A 69 -0.16 7.09 -9.62
CA SER A 69 -0.13 5.66 -9.36
C SER A 69 0.79 5.37 -8.18
N ASN A 70 0.32 4.59 -7.23
CA ASN A 70 1.13 4.22 -6.07
C ASN A 70 1.80 2.86 -6.33
N ASN A 71 2.91 2.91 -7.03
CA ASN A 71 3.70 1.73 -7.37
C ASN A 71 5.02 1.76 -6.60
N GLY A 72 5.34 0.71 -5.88
CA GLY A 72 6.60 0.71 -5.15
C GLY A 72 6.70 -0.36 -4.08
N LEU A 73 7.72 -0.20 -3.24
CA LEU A 73 7.92 -1.07 -2.09
C LEU A 73 6.73 -1.01 -1.15
N ALA A 74 6.26 -2.20 -0.74
CA ALA A 74 5.19 -2.35 0.22
C ALA A 74 5.55 -3.43 1.24
N GLY A 75 4.99 -3.31 2.44
CA GLY A 75 5.19 -4.26 3.51
C GLY A 75 3.89 -4.62 4.18
N ARG A 76 3.70 -5.90 4.46
CA ARG A 76 2.54 -6.43 5.18
C ARG A 76 2.99 -7.16 6.44
N ILE A 77 2.28 -6.93 7.54
CA ILE A 77 2.35 -7.73 8.76
C ILE A 77 0.98 -8.32 9.04
N ALA A 78 0.92 -9.57 9.45
CA ALA A 78 -0.32 -10.22 9.78
C ALA A 78 -0.20 -11.10 11.02
N LEU A 79 -1.28 -11.17 11.77
CA LEU A 79 -1.50 -12.12 12.84
C LEU A 79 -2.51 -13.15 12.37
N GLY A 80 -2.18 -14.43 12.47
CA GLY A 80 -3.05 -15.51 12.07
C GLY A 80 -3.29 -16.50 13.19
N TYR A 81 -4.40 -17.24 13.06
CA TYR A 81 -4.69 -18.40 13.86
C TYR A 81 -4.98 -19.58 12.93
N GLN A 82 -4.18 -20.62 13.04
CA GLN A 82 -4.36 -21.87 12.30
C GLN A 82 -5.19 -22.84 13.15
N PHE A 83 -6.33 -23.24 12.61
CA PHE A 83 -7.26 -24.17 13.29
C PHE A 83 -6.88 -25.63 13.09
N ASN A 84 -6.36 -25.93 11.90
CA ASN A 84 -5.92 -27.24 11.48
C ASN A 84 -4.89 -27.11 10.34
N PRO A 85 -4.24 -28.19 9.87
CA PRO A 85 -3.24 -28.10 8.81
C PRO A 85 -3.71 -27.44 7.51
N ASN A 86 -5.02 -27.40 7.26
CA ASN A 86 -5.57 -26.93 5.99
C ASN A 86 -6.29 -25.58 6.08
N PHE A 87 -6.54 -25.03 7.29
CA PHE A 87 -7.32 -23.82 7.43
C PHE A 87 -6.81 -22.89 8.52
N ALA A 88 -6.72 -21.61 8.18
CA ALA A 88 -6.37 -20.52 9.08
C ALA A 88 -7.19 -19.25 8.81
N LEU A 89 -7.22 -18.33 9.76
CA LEU A 89 -7.69 -16.96 9.61
C LEU A 89 -6.53 -16.01 9.86
N GLU A 90 -6.45 -14.94 9.09
CA GLU A 90 -5.44 -13.89 9.24
C GLU A 90 -6.11 -12.51 9.34
N ALA A 91 -5.58 -11.66 10.21
CA ALA A 91 -5.81 -10.22 10.20
C ALA A 91 -4.49 -9.53 9.90
N GLY A 92 -4.46 -8.64 8.91
CA GLY A 92 -3.24 -8.04 8.40
C GLY A 92 -3.31 -6.53 8.26
N TYR A 93 -2.14 -5.93 8.15
CA TYR A 93 -1.93 -4.53 7.83
C TYR A 93 -0.88 -4.44 6.72
N LEU A 94 -1.30 -3.93 5.56
CA LEU A 94 -0.45 -3.67 4.41
C LEU A 94 -0.24 -2.16 4.28
N ARG A 95 1.01 -1.74 4.24
CA ARG A 95 1.40 -0.37 3.95
C ARG A 95 2.06 -0.31 2.58
N LEU A 96 1.48 0.49 1.69
CA LEU A 96 2.05 0.77 0.38
C LEU A 96 3.09 1.90 0.48
N GLY A 97 4.06 1.90 -0.42
CA GLY A 97 5.03 2.97 -0.57
C GLY A 97 4.33 4.32 -0.77
N GLN A 98 5.00 5.40 -0.40
CA GLN A 98 4.49 6.75 -0.60
C GLN A 98 4.97 7.27 -1.95
N GLU A 99 4.04 7.59 -2.84
CA GLU A 99 4.33 8.30 -4.08
C GLU A 99 4.33 9.80 -3.86
N LYS A 100 5.24 10.48 -4.56
CA LYS A 100 5.34 11.94 -4.57
C LYS A 100 5.34 12.41 -6.01
N LEU A 101 4.48 13.35 -6.32
CA LEU A 101 4.44 14.03 -7.60
C LEU A 101 4.81 15.50 -7.37
N ASP A 102 5.96 15.91 -7.89
CA ASP A 102 6.42 17.29 -7.80
C ASP A 102 5.96 18.07 -9.04
N GLY A 103 5.48 19.27 -8.82
CA GLY A 103 4.97 20.15 -9.83
C GLY A 103 4.88 21.59 -9.35
N PHE A 104 4.04 22.37 -10.01
CA PHE A 104 3.71 23.72 -9.56
C PHE A 104 2.19 23.95 -9.64
N VAL A 105 1.71 24.81 -8.77
CA VAL A 105 0.35 25.32 -8.81
C VAL A 105 0.39 26.71 -9.42
N GLY A 106 -0.37 26.91 -10.49
CA GLY A 106 -0.50 28.18 -11.18
C GLY A 106 -1.95 28.55 -11.37
N LYS A 107 -2.21 29.84 -11.59
CA LYS A 107 -3.53 30.36 -11.97
C LYS A 107 -3.48 30.69 -13.46
N ASP A 108 -4.50 30.24 -14.19
CA ASP A 108 -4.62 30.54 -15.62
C ASP A 108 -4.59 32.05 -15.88
N GLY A 109 -3.70 32.44 -16.83
CA GLY A 109 -3.55 33.83 -17.22
C GLY A 109 -2.73 34.72 -16.26
N SER A 110 -2.02 34.12 -15.29
CA SER A 110 -1.09 34.82 -14.40
C SER A 110 0.30 34.21 -14.41
N ASP A 111 1.34 35.00 -14.19
CA ASP A 111 2.73 34.55 -14.01
C ASP A 111 2.97 33.91 -12.63
N TYR A 112 1.93 33.68 -11.85
CA TYR A 112 2.05 33.12 -10.51
C TYR A 112 2.20 31.61 -10.58
N HIS A 113 3.40 31.14 -10.20
CA HIS A 113 3.75 29.72 -10.11
C HIS A 113 4.35 29.42 -8.74
N GLN A 114 3.74 28.52 -7.99
CA GLN A 114 4.27 28.08 -6.71
C GLN A 114 4.58 26.59 -6.75
N ALA A 115 5.81 26.21 -6.35
CA ALA A 115 6.21 24.82 -6.29
C ALA A 115 5.27 24.05 -5.36
N ALA A 116 4.79 22.89 -5.81
CA ALA A 116 3.86 22.04 -5.12
C ALA A 116 4.27 20.57 -5.19
N THR A 117 4.03 19.85 -4.12
CA THR A 117 4.24 18.40 -4.04
C THR A 117 2.94 17.73 -3.65
N LEU A 118 2.48 16.78 -4.45
CA LEU A 118 1.38 15.89 -4.13
C LEU A 118 1.93 14.59 -3.54
N LYS A 119 1.31 14.10 -2.48
CA LYS A 119 1.65 12.83 -1.82
C LYS A 119 0.43 11.93 -1.76
N LEU A 120 0.57 10.74 -2.32
CA LEU A 120 -0.40 9.67 -2.19
C LEU A 120 0.09 8.66 -1.18
N GLN A 121 -0.73 8.35 -0.18
CA GLN A 121 -0.46 7.33 0.81
C GLN A 121 -1.65 6.40 0.91
N GLN A 122 -1.39 5.09 0.84
CA GLN A 122 -2.42 4.06 0.99
C GLN A 122 -2.00 3.05 2.06
N ASN A 123 -2.97 2.70 2.90
CA ASN A 123 -2.85 1.66 3.92
C ASN A 123 -4.06 0.76 3.81
N VAL A 124 -3.87 -0.52 4.06
CA VAL A 124 -4.93 -1.53 4.00
C VAL A 124 -4.92 -2.33 5.29
N VAL A 125 -6.10 -2.52 5.87
CA VAL A 125 -6.33 -3.52 6.93
C VAL A 125 -7.15 -4.62 6.32
N ASP A 126 -6.70 -5.86 6.44
CA ASP A 126 -7.36 -7.02 5.83
C ASP A 126 -7.77 -8.06 6.87
N PHE A 127 -8.81 -8.84 6.52
CA PHE A 127 -9.23 -10.04 7.23
C PHE A 127 -9.50 -11.15 6.22
N LEU A 128 -8.69 -12.23 6.30
CA LEU A 128 -8.61 -13.27 5.28
C LEU A 128 -8.78 -14.67 5.88
N ALA A 129 -9.56 -15.49 5.20
CA ALA A 129 -9.53 -16.95 5.37
C ALA A 129 -8.41 -17.51 4.47
N LYS A 130 -7.58 -18.41 5.03
CA LYS A 130 -6.46 -19.06 4.34
C LYS A 130 -6.71 -20.56 4.27
N GLY A 131 -6.80 -21.08 3.04
CA GLY A 131 -6.81 -22.50 2.75
C GLY A 131 -5.39 -22.97 2.40
N ILE A 132 -4.94 -24.06 2.98
CA ILE A 132 -3.58 -24.61 2.82
C ILE A 132 -3.68 -26.02 2.29
N VAL A 133 -2.90 -26.31 1.25
CA VAL A 133 -2.78 -27.64 0.64
C VAL A 133 -1.31 -28.06 0.72
N PRO A 134 -0.96 -29.01 1.59
CA PRO A 134 0.39 -29.55 1.62
C PRO A 134 0.65 -30.32 0.32
N ILE A 135 1.75 -30.01 -0.37
CA ILE A 135 2.18 -30.69 -1.61
C ILE A 135 3.17 -31.79 -1.26
N CYS A 136 4.07 -31.51 -0.33
CA CYS A 136 5.01 -32.46 0.25
C CYS A 136 5.40 -32.00 1.66
N ASP A 137 6.28 -32.74 2.34
CA ASP A 137 6.60 -32.55 3.78
C ASP A 137 6.92 -31.11 4.18
N LYS A 138 7.43 -30.29 3.27
CA LYS A 138 7.87 -28.92 3.54
C LYS A 138 7.25 -27.87 2.66
N PHE A 139 6.62 -28.25 1.55
CA PHE A 139 6.01 -27.32 0.61
C PHE A 139 4.49 -27.30 0.74
N ASN A 140 3.95 -26.12 0.91
CA ASN A 140 2.52 -25.90 0.94
C ASN A 140 2.11 -24.87 -0.13
N LEU A 141 1.05 -25.17 -0.85
CA LEU A 141 0.31 -24.19 -1.64
C LEU A 141 -0.78 -23.60 -0.76
N TYR A 142 -1.02 -22.32 -0.85
CA TYR A 142 -2.13 -21.71 -0.14
C TYR A 142 -2.88 -20.67 -0.98
N GLY A 143 -4.16 -20.53 -0.69
CA GLY A 143 -5.01 -19.47 -1.19
C GLY A 143 -5.64 -18.71 -0.03
N LYS A 144 -5.80 -17.42 -0.19
CA LYS A 144 -6.49 -16.56 0.78
C LYS A 144 -7.63 -15.83 0.10
N ALA A 145 -8.72 -15.63 0.83
CA ALA A 145 -9.84 -14.80 0.39
C ALA A 145 -10.49 -14.09 1.56
N GLY A 146 -10.93 -12.85 1.35
CA GLY A 146 -11.59 -12.08 2.38
C GLY A 146 -11.84 -10.63 1.98
N LEU A 147 -11.75 -9.75 2.94
CA LEU A 147 -12.07 -8.33 2.80
C LEU A 147 -10.89 -7.46 3.23
N ALA A 148 -10.63 -6.43 2.45
CA ALA A 148 -9.66 -5.39 2.69
C ALA A 148 -10.36 -4.04 2.92
N TYR A 149 -9.97 -3.33 3.95
CA TYR A 149 -10.38 -1.95 4.21
C TYR A 149 -9.24 -1.00 3.84
N ILE A 150 -9.41 -0.31 2.73
CA ILE A 150 -8.40 0.57 2.15
C ILE A 150 -8.62 1.99 2.70
N ASN A 151 -7.56 2.61 3.19
CA ASN A 151 -7.50 4.01 3.55
C ASN A 151 -6.55 4.74 2.60
N THR A 152 -7.08 5.70 1.83
CA THR A 152 -6.33 6.50 0.85
C THR A 152 -6.29 7.95 1.31
N ALA A 153 -5.09 8.52 1.44
CA ALA A 153 -4.89 9.92 1.76
C ALA A 153 -4.08 10.59 0.63
N VAL A 154 -4.64 11.65 0.08
CA VAL A 154 -3.97 12.52 -0.90
C VAL A 154 -3.72 13.87 -0.22
N GLN A 155 -2.45 14.24 -0.07
CA GLN A 155 -2.02 15.48 0.56
C GLN A 155 -1.25 16.33 -0.45
N GLY A 156 -1.61 17.59 -0.55
CA GLY A 156 -0.85 18.62 -1.27
C GLY A 156 -0.05 19.48 -0.30
N LYS A 157 1.16 19.83 -0.71
CA LYS A 157 1.98 20.85 -0.05
C LYS A 157 2.45 21.85 -1.08
N THR A 158 2.26 23.13 -0.83
CA THR A 158 2.94 24.18 -1.57
C THR A 158 4.16 24.65 -0.76
N LYS A 159 5.27 24.86 -1.44
CA LYS A 159 6.46 25.44 -0.81
C LYS A 159 6.33 26.95 -0.85
N GLY A 160 6.27 27.58 0.32
CA GLY A 160 6.27 29.02 0.46
C GLY A 160 7.56 29.66 -0.05
N ASP A 161 7.56 30.97 -0.20
CA ASP A 161 8.74 31.77 -0.46
C ASP A 161 9.05 32.59 0.81
N GLU A 162 10.07 32.18 1.54
CA GLU A 162 10.48 32.85 2.78
C GLU A 162 10.90 34.32 2.51
N THR A 163 11.44 34.61 1.32
CA THR A 163 11.86 35.94 0.92
C THR A 163 10.66 36.86 0.68
N ALA A 164 9.55 36.30 0.20
CA ALA A 164 8.29 37.00 -0.02
C ALA A 164 7.33 36.94 1.18
N GLY A 165 7.73 36.27 2.26
CA GLY A 165 6.87 36.07 3.45
C GLY A 165 5.68 35.13 3.22
N VAL A 166 5.74 34.27 2.23
CA VAL A 166 4.68 33.32 1.90
C VAL A 166 4.95 32.00 2.63
N PRO A 167 4.04 31.54 3.53
CA PRO A 167 4.26 30.31 4.28
C PRO A 167 4.03 29.05 3.45
N ASP A 168 4.59 27.93 3.90
CA ASP A 168 4.23 26.60 3.43
C ASP A 168 2.77 26.28 3.76
N ILE A 169 1.99 25.84 2.78
CA ILE A 169 0.59 25.46 2.97
C ILE A 169 0.44 23.96 2.70
N SER A 170 -0.23 23.25 3.62
CA SER A 170 -0.60 21.85 3.45
C SER A 170 -2.12 21.72 3.36
N PHE A 171 -2.62 20.98 2.40
CA PHE A 171 -4.05 20.80 2.18
C PHE A 171 -4.39 19.36 1.80
N ASP A 172 -5.61 18.95 2.13
CA ASP A 172 -6.15 17.61 1.86
C ASP A 172 -6.90 17.63 0.53
N LEU A 173 -6.41 16.87 -0.43
CA LEU A 173 -6.95 16.80 -1.79
C LEU A 173 -7.92 15.63 -2.02
N ASN A 174 -8.27 14.83 -1.02
CA ASN A 174 -9.21 13.73 -1.21
C ASN A 174 -10.54 14.17 -1.81
N LYS A 175 -11.02 15.37 -1.47
CA LYS A 175 -12.25 15.94 -2.04
C LYS A 175 -12.06 16.41 -3.47
N ALA A 176 -10.92 17.06 -3.77
CA ALA A 176 -10.61 17.58 -5.10
C ALA A 176 -10.36 16.46 -6.12
N THR A 177 -9.75 15.35 -5.69
CA THR A 177 -9.49 14.19 -6.54
C THR A 177 -10.69 13.24 -6.66
N ASN A 178 -11.81 13.52 -5.98
CA ASN A 178 -12.99 12.63 -5.91
C ASN A 178 -12.65 11.18 -5.50
N LEU A 179 -11.52 10.96 -4.82
CA LEU A 179 -11.13 9.64 -4.32
C LEU A 179 -11.77 9.36 -2.96
N ALA A 180 -12.40 8.20 -2.83
CA ALA A 180 -12.93 7.75 -1.57
C ALA A 180 -11.77 7.51 -0.58
N ARG A 181 -11.78 8.22 0.57
CA ARG A 181 -10.79 8.05 1.62
C ARG A 181 -10.79 6.63 2.20
N HIS A 182 -11.97 6.04 2.33
CA HIS A 182 -12.17 4.71 2.89
C HIS A 182 -12.95 3.84 1.92
N LYS A 183 -12.48 2.62 1.68
CA LYS A 183 -13.16 1.67 0.79
C LYS A 183 -13.00 0.24 1.30
N LEU A 184 -14.12 -0.48 1.33
CA LEU A 184 -14.12 -1.92 1.53
C LEU A 184 -14.04 -2.61 0.16
N ALA A 185 -13.17 -3.61 0.04
CA ALA A 185 -12.90 -4.31 -1.21
C ALA A 185 -12.68 -5.81 -0.95
N PRO A 186 -13.12 -6.71 -1.85
CA PRO A 186 -12.71 -8.10 -1.81
C PRO A 186 -11.21 -8.22 -2.09
N GLU A 187 -10.60 -9.17 -1.40
CA GLU A 187 -9.18 -9.50 -1.52
C GLU A 187 -9.03 -10.99 -1.74
N VAL A 188 -8.14 -11.37 -2.66
CA VAL A 188 -7.71 -12.74 -2.90
C VAL A 188 -6.18 -12.79 -2.99
N ALA A 189 -5.61 -13.88 -2.50
CA ALA A 189 -4.17 -14.12 -2.64
C ALA A 189 -3.89 -15.60 -2.94
N LEU A 190 -2.79 -15.83 -3.65
CA LEU A 190 -2.24 -17.15 -3.92
C LEU A 190 -0.76 -17.14 -3.56
N GLY A 191 -0.27 -18.22 -2.98
CA GLY A 191 1.13 -18.29 -2.59
C GLY A 191 1.60 -19.71 -2.33
N VAL A 192 2.90 -19.81 -2.17
CA VAL A 192 3.57 -21.04 -1.76
C VAL A 192 4.40 -20.74 -0.52
N SER A 193 4.48 -21.70 0.40
CA SER A 193 5.34 -21.61 1.56
C SER A 193 6.25 -22.83 1.66
N TYR A 194 7.44 -22.60 2.21
CA TYR A 194 8.42 -23.62 2.49
C TYR A 194 8.75 -23.62 3.99
N ASP A 195 8.51 -24.75 4.66
CA ASP A 195 8.75 -24.90 6.08
C ASP A 195 10.23 -25.24 6.31
N ILE A 196 11.02 -24.26 6.78
CA ILE A 196 12.44 -24.42 7.11
C ILE A 196 12.54 -25.28 8.36
N THR A 197 11.74 -24.95 9.38
CA THR A 197 11.61 -25.70 10.63
C THR A 197 10.13 -25.86 10.97
N PRO A 198 9.73 -26.68 11.95
CA PRO A 198 8.34 -26.76 12.38
C PRO A 198 7.72 -25.41 12.78
N ASN A 199 8.54 -24.41 13.09
CA ASN A 199 8.10 -23.11 13.61
C ASN A 199 8.44 -21.92 12.71
N VAL A 200 9.19 -22.14 11.62
CA VAL A 200 9.65 -21.08 10.71
C VAL A 200 9.41 -21.51 9.29
N SER A 201 8.68 -20.71 8.55
CA SER A 201 8.48 -20.89 7.11
C SER A 201 8.84 -19.60 6.37
N VAL A 202 9.20 -19.74 5.10
CA VAL A 202 9.34 -18.66 4.13
C VAL A 202 8.23 -18.81 3.12
N ASP A 203 7.60 -17.71 2.74
CA ASP A 203 6.53 -17.74 1.75
C ASP A 203 6.75 -16.72 0.63
N THR A 204 6.11 -16.96 -0.51
CA THR A 204 5.93 -15.98 -1.57
C THR A 204 4.47 -15.97 -1.99
N SER A 205 3.94 -14.79 -2.24
CA SER A 205 2.54 -14.61 -2.58
C SER A 205 2.31 -13.50 -3.59
N TRP A 206 1.23 -13.65 -4.35
CA TRP A 206 0.58 -12.60 -5.10
C TRP A 206 -0.79 -12.34 -4.48
N THR A 207 -1.07 -11.09 -4.18
CA THR A 207 -2.33 -10.62 -3.60
C THR A 207 -2.98 -9.64 -4.56
N HIS A 208 -4.28 -9.79 -4.79
CA HIS A 208 -5.10 -8.88 -5.58
C HIS A 208 -6.25 -8.33 -4.75
N ILE A 209 -6.35 -7.00 -4.67
CA ILE A 209 -7.46 -6.30 -4.01
C ILE A 209 -8.28 -5.60 -5.09
N GLN A 210 -9.52 -6.05 -5.28
CA GLN A 210 -10.43 -5.54 -6.30
C GLN A 210 -11.30 -4.41 -5.72
N THR A 211 -11.00 -3.17 -6.05
CA THR A 211 -11.85 -2.05 -5.64
C THR A 211 -13.11 -1.96 -6.50
N ILE A 212 -14.26 -1.76 -5.88
CA ILE A 212 -15.57 -1.75 -6.54
C ILE A 212 -16.29 -0.42 -6.30
N GLY A 213 -17.02 0.07 -7.29
CA GLY A 213 -17.91 1.24 -7.21
C GLY A 213 -17.32 2.53 -7.75
N LYS A 214 -18.07 3.65 -7.58
CA LYS A 214 -17.64 4.99 -8.01
C LYS A 214 -16.59 5.56 -7.08
N ASN A 215 -15.74 6.46 -7.60
CA ASN A 215 -14.69 7.16 -6.83
C ASN A 215 -13.73 6.20 -6.12
N ARG A 216 -13.46 5.05 -6.73
CA ARG A 216 -12.61 4.00 -6.18
C ARG A 216 -11.13 4.35 -6.34
N PRO A 217 -10.28 4.08 -5.35
CA PRO A 217 -8.85 3.95 -5.60
C PRO A 217 -8.64 2.78 -6.57
N GLY A 218 -7.53 2.76 -7.28
CA GLY A 218 -7.21 1.66 -8.21
C GLY A 218 -7.20 0.29 -7.53
N ASN A 219 -7.26 -0.77 -8.33
CA ASN A 219 -7.02 -2.12 -7.84
C ASN A 219 -5.56 -2.22 -7.38
N ILE A 220 -5.29 -3.06 -6.40
CA ILE A 220 -3.95 -3.23 -5.85
C ILE A 220 -3.48 -4.65 -6.13
N ASP A 221 -2.32 -4.77 -6.78
CA ASP A 221 -1.58 -6.03 -6.90
C ASP A 221 -0.33 -5.94 -6.03
N PHE A 222 -0.10 -6.93 -5.19
CA PHE A 222 1.05 -7.00 -4.30
C PHE A 222 1.74 -8.35 -4.42
N VAL A 223 3.00 -8.33 -4.85
CA VAL A 223 3.87 -9.52 -4.91
C VAL A 223 4.90 -9.41 -3.81
N ALA A 224 5.00 -10.43 -2.97
CA ALA A 224 5.81 -10.38 -1.77
C ALA A 224 6.49 -11.69 -1.42
N VAL A 225 7.53 -11.55 -0.62
CA VAL A 225 8.23 -12.64 0.08
C VAL A 225 8.15 -12.37 1.58
N GLY A 226 7.95 -13.40 2.38
CA GLY A 226 7.83 -13.34 3.83
C GLY A 226 8.52 -14.47 4.56
#